data_a00e1124c5958a8efd1b64f2784fd3a9
#
_entry.id   a00e1124c5958a8efd1b64f2784fd3a9
#
_cell.length_a   1.000
_cell.length_b   1.000
_cell.length_c   1.000
_cell.angle_alpha   90.00
_cell.angle_beta   90.00
_cell.angle_gamma   90.00
#
_symmetry.space_group_name_H-M   'P 1'
#
loop_
_entity.id
_entity.type
_entity.pdbx_description
1 polymer ?
#
loop_
_entity_poly.entity_id
_entity_poly.type
_entity_poly.pdbx_seq_one_letter_code
_entity_poly.pdbx_strand_id
1 'polypeptide(L)'
;MNNISEHMKTLKGLLAATFLLCLPLSALQAQVVKKKNDKEVAKDQALSIRAKSLYEQGEGSVDAPWLRIIYRSLDLTNEKNMPLYYPEEPAEGQENLFRIIMRLLSDNQITAYEYLDGREVFTDQYKIKVKDMFDRFHILYAEKKGSTEKNPRFTIEESDVPCNEVLSYYIREKWIFNRRTSSFYSEIEAICPVLHRTGDFGENAVKYPMFWIKYKDLRPYMAQQYVITSNENNIQQYNYDDYFQLRMFDGDIYKTQNLRNMSLMQMYPEAEAMKKAQDSIEVQLSNFDKRLWVPTPEELAKAKEEAAGRDSTQLATAGDKEKKKSSNVRSTRSTRAKQSEKSASTKVKQSKSRESSSAPARSV
;
A
#
# COMPACT_ATOMS: atom_id res chain seq x y z
N MET A 1 78.22 -14.42 -51.31
CA MET A 1 77.72 -13.93 -49.99
C MET A 1 76.82 -12.69 -50.06
N ASN A 2 76.49 -12.15 -51.22
CA ASN A 2 75.71 -10.88 -51.33
C ASN A 2 74.19 -11.08 -51.43
N ASN A 3 73.69 -12.27 -51.84
CA ASN A 3 72.23 -12.51 -51.99
C ASN A 3 71.44 -12.72 -50.68
N ILE A 4 72.12 -13.17 -49.64
CA ILE A 4 71.42 -13.42 -48.32
C ILE A 4 71.13 -12.10 -47.58
N SER A 5 72.02 -11.10 -47.77
CA SER A 5 71.89 -9.78 -47.16
C SER A 5 70.77 -8.95 -47.78
N GLU A 6 70.51 -9.11 -49.08
CA GLU A 6 69.41 -8.40 -49.74
C GLU A 6 68.03 -9.01 -49.36
N HIS A 7 67.91 -10.34 -49.28
CA HIS A 7 66.71 -11.00 -48.83
C HIS A 7 66.32 -10.71 -47.36
N MET A 8 67.34 -10.51 -46.51
CA MET A 8 67.09 -10.08 -45.11
C MET A 8 66.65 -8.63 -45.00
N LYS A 9 67.11 -7.75 -45.92
CA LYS A 9 66.63 -6.35 -45.92
C LYS A 9 65.20 -6.22 -46.44
N THR A 10 64.85 -6.99 -47.48
CA THR A 10 63.46 -7.03 -47.99
C THR A 10 62.49 -7.70 -47.00
N LEU A 11 62.88 -8.75 -46.26
CA LEU A 11 62.06 -9.40 -45.24
C LEU A 11 61.85 -8.49 -44.02
N LYS A 12 62.85 -7.71 -43.60
CA LYS A 12 62.69 -6.71 -42.53
C LYS A 12 61.85 -5.53 -42.99
N GLY A 13 61.86 -5.12 -44.23
CA GLY A 13 61.00 -4.08 -44.80
C GLY A 13 59.54 -4.56 -44.85
N LEU A 14 59.29 -5.84 -45.24
CA LEU A 14 57.99 -6.42 -45.31
C LEU A 14 57.38 -6.62 -43.92
N LEU A 15 58.17 -7.03 -42.90
CA LEU A 15 57.77 -7.16 -41.50
C LEU A 15 57.44 -5.80 -40.84
N ALA A 16 58.24 -4.74 -41.22
CA ALA A 16 57.97 -3.39 -40.74
C ALA A 16 56.69 -2.79 -41.37
N ALA A 17 56.39 -3.09 -42.65
CA ALA A 17 55.19 -2.64 -43.33
C ALA A 17 53.95 -3.32 -42.83
N THR A 18 54.01 -4.63 -42.48
CA THR A 18 52.89 -5.35 -41.89
C THR A 18 52.59 -4.90 -40.44
N PHE A 19 53.64 -4.54 -39.68
CA PHE A 19 53.46 -4.01 -38.31
C PHE A 19 52.87 -2.58 -38.32
N LEU A 20 53.18 -1.77 -39.33
CA LEU A 20 52.64 -0.43 -39.49
C LEU A 20 51.18 -0.44 -39.98
N LEU A 21 50.74 -1.50 -40.69
CA LEU A 21 49.36 -1.66 -41.16
C LEU A 21 48.39 -2.19 -40.11
N CYS A 22 48.90 -2.83 -39.06
CA CYS A 22 48.06 -3.37 -37.97
C CYS A 22 47.81 -2.39 -36.82
N LEU A 23 48.48 -1.25 -36.74
CA LEU A 23 48.33 -0.28 -35.66
C LEU A 23 47.12 0.65 -35.74
N PRO A 24 46.50 0.94 -36.90
CA PRO A 24 45.29 1.79 -36.89
C PRO A 24 43.98 1.07 -36.66
N LEU A 25 43.88 -0.28 -36.71
CA LEU A 25 42.62 -0.97 -36.51
C LEU A 25 42.20 -1.10 -35.04
N SER A 26 43.15 -1.07 -34.11
CA SER A 26 42.83 -1.11 -32.68
C SER A 26 42.48 0.25 -32.07
N ALA A 27 42.84 1.34 -32.74
CA ALA A 27 42.52 2.69 -32.30
C ALA A 27 41.09 3.14 -32.70
N LEU A 28 40.45 2.47 -33.68
CA LEU A 28 39.10 2.82 -34.11
C LEU A 28 38.00 2.20 -33.23
N GLN A 29 38.30 1.17 -32.45
CA GLN A 29 37.33 0.59 -31.53
C GLN A 29 37.23 1.29 -30.16
N ALA A 30 38.21 2.12 -29.79
CA ALA A 30 38.23 2.85 -28.54
C ALA A 30 37.43 4.18 -28.58
N GLN A 31 36.98 4.63 -29.75
CA GLN A 31 36.23 5.90 -29.87
C GLN A 31 34.73 5.76 -29.97
N VAL A 32 34.16 4.54 -29.99
CA VAL A 32 32.72 4.32 -30.07
C VAL A 32 32.06 4.26 -28.67
N VAL A 33 32.84 4.19 -27.59
CA VAL A 33 32.28 4.06 -26.22
C VAL A 33 32.16 5.41 -25.48
N LYS A 34 32.63 6.53 -26.06
CA LYS A 34 32.50 7.84 -25.41
C LYS A 34 31.61 8.80 -26.19
N LYS A 35 30.33 8.51 -26.24
CA LYS A 35 29.21 9.47 -26.30
C LYS A 35 27.86 8.75 -26.15
N LYS A 36 27.62 8.06 -25.02
CA LYS A 36 26.25 7.95 -24.54
C LYS A 36 25.93 9.32 -23.96
N ASN A 37 25.26 10.09 -24.76
CA ASN A 37 24.79 11.42 -24.42
C ASN A 37 23.93 11.36 -23.17
N ASP A 38 24.11 12.33 -22.29
CA ASP A 38 23.18 12.63 -21.19
C ASP A 38 21.71 12.80 -21.65
N LYS A 39 21.47 12.88 -22.96
CA LYS A 39 20.15 12.84 -23.61
C LYS A 39 19.55 11.43 -23.78
N GLU A 40 20.33 10.35 -23.75
CA GLU A 40 19.83 8.98 -23.84
C GLU A 40 19.44 8.46 -22.44
N VAL A 41 20.14 8.86 -21.39
CA VAL A 41 19.75 8.52 -20.01
C VAL A 41 18.41 9.15 -19.66
N ALA A 42 18.14 10.37 -20.12
CA ALA A 42 16.83 11.02 -19.94
C ALA A 42 15.71 10.43 -20.80
N LYS A 43 16.03 9.73 -21.90
CA LYS A 43 15.06 9.03 -22.75
C LYS A 43 14.71 7.64 -22.22
N ASP A 44 15.65 6.96 -21.56
CA ASP A 44 15.43 5.62 -21.00
C ASP A 44 14.51 5.63 -19.77
N GLN A 45 14.33 6.79 -19.12
CA GLN A 45 13.37 6.95 -18.01
C GLN A 45 11.94 7.25 -18.45
N ALA A 46 11.70 7.57 -19.74
CA ALA A 46 10.35 7.75 -20.25
C ALA A 46 9.74 6.41 -20.64
N LEU A 47 8.73 5.98 -19.90
CA LEU A 47 7.95 4.78 -20.23
C LEU A 47 7.43 4.83 -21.66
N SER A 48 7.65 3.75 -22.40
CA SER A 48 7.04 3.58 -23.72
C SER A 48 5.52 3.50 -23.57
N ILE A 49 4.79 4.00 -24.59
CA ILE A 49 3.32 3.92 -24.65
C ILE A 49 2.84 2.47 -24.47
N ARG A 50 3.59 1.50 -25.02
CA ARG A 50 3.30 0.08 -24.90
C ARG A 50 3.45 -0.43 -23.47
N ALA A 51 4.47 0.01 -22.72
CA ALA A 51 4.63 -0.34 -21.33
C ALA A 51 3.49 0.21 -20.48
N LYS A 52 3.07 1.46 -20.69
CA LYS A 52 1.90 2.04 -20.02
C LYS A 52 0.63 1.24 -20.29
N SER A 53 0.36 0.88 -21.56
CA SER A 53 -0.84 0.12 -21.92
C SER A 53 -0.91 -1.28 -21.33
N LEU A 54 0.22 -1.93 -21.06
CA LEU A 54 0.24 -3.24 -20.37
C LEU A 54 -0.30 -3.16 -18.94
N TYR A 55 -0.02 -2.05 -18.25
CA TYR A 55 -0.51 -1.83 -16.89
C TYR A 55 -1.94 -1.28 -16.84
N GLU A 56 -2.46 -0.75 -17.94
CA GLU A 56 -3.85 -0.25 -18.04
C GLU A 56 -4.88 -1.36 -18.31
N GLN A 57 -4.47 -2.53 -18.80
CA GLN A 57 -5.38 -3.62 -19.25
C GLN A 57 -6.06 -4.42 -18.12
N GLY A 58 -5.98 -4.01 -16.85
CA GLY A 58 -6.39 -4.84 -15.71
C GLY A 58 -7.80 -4.65 -15.16
N GLU A 59 -8.58 -3.65 -15.59
CA GLU A 59 -9.90 -3.37 -15.01
C GLU A 59 -11.05 -4.03 -15.77
N GLY A 60 -11.10 -5.36 -15.74
CA GLY A 60 -12.35 -6.07 -16.02
C GLY A 60 -13.33 -5.81 -14.86
N SER A 61 -14.62 -5.65 -15.17
CA SER A 61 -15.68 -5.58 -14.15
C SER A 61 -15.53 -6.77 -13.18
N VAL A 62 -15.09 -6.48 -11.97
CA VAL A 62 -14.94 -7.48 -10.92
C VAL A 62 -16.31 -7.69 -10.28
N ASP A 63 -16.88 -8.90 -10.41
CA ASP A 63 -18.05 -9.30 -9.62
C ASP A 63 -17.60 -9.56 -8.17
N ALA A 64 -17.59 -8.48 -7.39
CA ALA A 64 -17.13 -8.47 -6.01
C ALA A 64 -18.31 -8.40 -5.04
N PRO A 65 -18.86 -9.54 -4.60
CA PRO A 65 -19.90 -9.56 -3.57
C PRO A 65 -19.40 -9.13 -2.20
N TRP A 66 -18.07 -9.11 -2.01
CA TRP A 66 -17.44 -8.66 -0.80
C TRP A 66 -16.21 -7.79 -1.12
N LEU A 67 -16.17 -6.63 -0.51
CA LEU A 67 -15.09 -5.66 -0.61
C LEU A 67 -14.88 -4.99 0.76
N ARG A 68 -13.62 -4.89 1.18
CA ARG A 68 -13.24 -4.14 2.38
C ARG A 68 -12.06 -3.22 2.07
N ILE A 69 -12.18 -1.96 2.42
CA ILE A 69 -11.11 -0.98 2.27
C ILE A 69 -10.44 -0.77 3.63
N ILE A 70 -9.12 -0.84 3.62
CA ILE A 70 -8.25 -0.77 4.78
C ILE A 70 -7.17 0.27 4.51
N TYR A 71 -6.86 1.02 5.55
CA TYR A 71 -5.77 2.00 5.55
C TYR A 71 -4.68 1.51 6.50
N ARG A 72 -3.47 1.35 5.97
CA ARG A 72 -2.26 0.99 6.71
C ARG A 72 -1.32 2.16 6.84
N SER A 73 -0.66 2.25 7.98
CA SER A 73 0.48 3.13 8.20
C SER A 73 1.76 2.30 8.18
N LEU A 74 2.62 2.57 7.21
CA LEU A 74 3.96 2.00 7.13
C LEU A 74 4.93 2.97 7.79
N ASP A 75 5.61 2.52 8.81
CA ASP A 75 6.69 3.27 9.47
C ASP A 75 8.02 2.89 8.81
N LEU A 76 8.75 3.88 8.29
CA LEU A 76 10.02 3.67 7.58
C LEU A 76 11.20 3.43 8.53
N THR A 77 11.00 3.62 9.83
CA THR A 77 11.98 3.23 10.85
C THR A 77 11.99 1.72 11.09
N ASN A 78 10.95 1.01 10.65
CA ASN A 78 10.89 -0.44 10.69
C ASN A 78 11.83 -1.03 9.63
N GLU A 79 12.65 -2.01 10.05
CA GLU A 79 13.65 -2.67 9.20
C GLU A 79 13.08 -3.18 7.87
N LYS A 80 11.89 -3.75 7.87
CA LYS A 80 11.23 -4.23 6.65
C LYS A 80 10.88 -3.11 5.67
N ASN A 81 10.65 -1.89 6.17
CA ASN A 81 10.23 -0.75 5.35
C ASN A 81 11.40 0.18 4.98
N MET A 82 12.56 0.01 5.61
CA MET A 82 13.78 0.77 5.27
C MET A 82 14.10 0.83 3.77
N PRO A 83 13.84 -0.22 2.99
CA PRO A 83 14.05 -0.18 1.54
C PRO A 83 13.27 0.91 0.79
N LEU A 84 12.20 1.45 1.38
CA LEU A 84 11.42 2.55 0.81
C LEU A 84 12.03 3.92 1.11
N TYR A 85 12.85 4.01 2.17
CA TYR A 85 13.52 5.24 2.62
C TYR A 85 14.90 5.40 2.00
N TYR A 86 15.68 4.32 1.91
CA TYR A 86 17.03 4.34 1.35
C TYR A 86 17.07 4.09 -0.15
N PRO A 87 18.02 4.70 -0.88
CA PRO A 87 19.02 5.64 -0.40
C PRO A 87 18.46 7.04 -0.12
N GLU A 88 18.97 7.75 0.89
CA GLU A 88 18.58 9.14 1.18
C GLU A 88 18.97 10.07 0.02
N GLU A 89 20.18 9.89 -0.51
CA GLU A 89 20.68 10.58 -1.70
C GLU A 89 20.71 9.63 -2.90
N PRO A 90 20.44 10.11 -4.10
CA PRO A 90 20.50 9.26 -5.29
C PRO A 90 21.90 8.65 -5.46
N ALA A 91 21.98 7.33 -5.50
CA ALA A 91 23.23 6.60 -5.67
C ALA A 91 23.12 5.64 -6.85
N GLU A 92 24.07 5.70 -7.79
CA GLU A 92 24.17 4.80 -8.95
C GLU A 92 22.88 4.69 -9.78
N GLY A 93 22.07 5.77 -9.81
CA GLY A 93 20.79 5.79 -10.51
C GLY A 93 19.61 5.19 -9.73
N GLN A 94 19.83 4.82 -8.47
CA GLN A 94 18.77 4.42 -7.55
C GLN A 94 18.26 5.64 -6.78
N GLU A 95 16.95 5.71 -6.66
CA GLU A 95 16.21 6.73 -5.92
C GLU A 95 15.27 6.07 -4.92
N ASN A 96 15.04 6.69 -3.78
CA ASN A 96 14.02 6.23 -2.86
C ASN A 96 12.61 6.51 -3.40
N LEU A 97 11.60 5.86 -2.81
CA LEU A 97 10.22 5.97 -3.27
C LEU A 97 9.72 7.41 -3.31
N PHE A 98 10.06 8.24 -2.31
CA PHE A 98 9.60 9.61 -2.26
C PHE A 98 10.21 10.48 -3.37
N ARG A 99 11.49 10.32 -3.67
CA ARG A 99 12.16 11.01 -4.79
C ARG A 99 11.55 10.63 -6.14
N ILE A 100 11.27 9.34 -6.35
CA ILE A 100 10.58 8.87 -7.55
C ILE A 100 9.22 9.58 -7.69
N ILE A 101 8.44 9.63 -6.63
CA ILE A 101 7.14 10.31 -6.60
C ILE A 101 7.30 11.80 -6.93
N MET A 102 8.22 12.50 -6.27
CA MET A 102 8.44 13.93 -6.47
C MET A 102 8.90 14.26 -7.88
N ARG A 103 9.81 13.46 -8.45
CA ARG A 103 10.27 13.60 -9.83
C ARG A 103 9.12 13.41 -10.83
N LEU A 104 8.28 12.41 -10.63
CA LEU A 104 7.13 12.14 -11.50
C LEU A 104 6.06 13.24 -11.40
N LEU A 105 5.84 13.79 -10.22
CA LEU A 105 4.91 14.93 -10.01
C LEU A 105 5.46 16.20 -10.65
N SER A 106 6.75 16.50 -10.47
CA SER A 106 7.38 17.70 -11.04
C SER A 106 7.41 17.65 -12.58
N ASP A 107 7.52 16.48 -13.18
CA ASP A 107 7.40 16.29 -14.64
C ASP A 107 5.95 16.13 -15.12
N ASN A 108 4.95 16.23 -14.22
CA ASN A 108 3.51 16.06 -14.50
C ASN A 108 3.18 14.72 -15.17
N GLN A 109 3.87 13.65 -14.74
CA GLN A 109 3.65 12.30 -15.27
C GLN A 109 2.61 11.51 -14.47
N ILE A 110 2.41 11.87 -13.21
CA ILE A 110 1.40 11.30 -12.30
C ILE A 110 0.55 12.39 -11.68
N THR A 111 -0.62 12.01 -11.19
CA THR A 111 -1.58 12.96 -10.60
C THR A 111 -1.67 12.76 -9.10
N ALA A 112 -1.58 13.86 -8.35
CA ALA A 112 -1.85 13.90 -6.92
C ALA A 112 -3.32 14.22 -6.63
N TYR A 113 -3.88 13.61 -5.57
CA TYR A 113 -5.24 13.81 -5.10
C TYR A 113 -5.23 14.29 -3.65
N GLU A 114 -6.24 15.04 -3.26
CA GLU A 114 -6.36 15.56 -1.90
C GLU A 114 -6.52 14.44 -0.86
N TYR A 115 -5.91 14.69 0.31
CA TYR A 115 -6.09 13.85 1.49
C TYR A 115 -7.38 14.28 2.21
N LEU A 116 -8.38 13.39 2.25
CA LEU A 116 -9.72 13.64 2.80
C LEU A 116 -10.03 12.80 4.04
N ASP A 117 -9.01 12.24 4.68
CA ASP A 117 -9.10 11.44 5.90
C ASP A 117 -10.16 10.31 5.84
N GLY A 118 -10.03 9.42 4.86
CA GLY A 118 -10.88 8.23 4.71
C GLY A 118 -12.12 8.44 3.84
N ARG A 119 -12.26 9.61 3.23
CA ARG A 119 -13.29 9.91 2.22
C ARG A 119 -12.67 10.20 0.86
N GLU A 120 -11.55 9.57 0.58
CA GLU A 120 -10.79 9.79 -0.64
C GLU A 120 -11.60 9.46 -1.87
N VAL A 121 -11.70 10.41 -2.76
CA VAL A 121 -12.36 10.31 -4.06
C VAL A 121 -11.35 10.70 -5.14
N PHE A 122 -10.99 9.73 -5.98
CA PHE A 122 -9.99 9.91 -7.02
C PHE A 122 -10.62 10.39 -8.34
N THR A 123 -11.33 11.53 -8.28
CA THR A 123 -11.93 12.19 -9.46
C THR A 123 -11.19 13.48 -9.78
N ASP A 124 -11.44 14.02 -10.96
CA ASP A 124 -10.79 15.24 -11.42
C ASP A 124 -11.03 16.44 -10.52
N GLN A 125 -12.14 16.46 -9.78
CA GLN A 125 -12.49 17.51 -8.84
C GLN A 125 -11.52 17.62 -7.65
N TYR A 126 -10.92 16.49 -7.25
CA TYR A 126 -10.01 16.41 -6.09
C TYR A 126 -8.54 16.28 -6.50
N LYS A 127 -8.22 16.62 -7.75
CA LYS A 127 -6.83 16.72 -8.21
C LYS A 127 -6.18 17.96 -7.61
N ILE A 128 -4.97 17.78 -7.07
CA ILE A 128 -4.16 18.89 -6.58
C ILE A 128 -3.28 19.39 -7.72
N LYS A 129 -3.18 20.71 -7.85
CA LYS A 129 -2.16 21.31 -8.71
C LYS A 129 -0.80 21.16 -8.03
N VAL A 130 0.17 20.66 -8.77
CA VAL A 130 1.52 20.41 -8.24
C VAL A 130 2.14 21.65 -7.64
N LYS A 131 1.92 22.83 -8.23
CA LYS A 131 2.36 24.11 -7.70
C LYS A 131 1.80 24.38 -6.30
N ASP A 132 0.48 24.27 -6.14
CA ASP A 132 -0.21 24.53 -4.87
C ASP A 132 0.25 23.56 -3.77
N MET A 133 0.63 22.33 -4.17
CA MET A 133 1.19 21.34 -3.27
C MET A 133 2.60 21.74 -2.81
N PHE A 134 3.49 22.16 -3.71
CA PHE A 134 4.84 22.62 -3.34
C PHE A 134 4.78 23.81 -2.41
N ASP A 135 3.92 24.79 -2.71
CA ASP A 135 3.71 25.97 -1.85
C ASP A 135 3.18 25.56 -0.46
N ARG A 136 2.24 24.61 -0.38
CA ARG A 136 1.67 24.10 0.88
C ARG A 136 2.71 23.43 1.79
N PHE A 137 3.64 22.68 1.20
CA PHE A 137 4.67 21.94 1.95
C PHE A 137 6.01 22.68 2.01
N HIS A 138 6.08 23.92 1.51
CA HIS A 138 7.28 24.75 1.49
C HIS A 138 8.45 24.10 0.75
N ILE A 139 8.16 23.43 -0.38
CA ILE A 139 9.17 22.81 -1.25
C ILE A 139 9.58 23.86 -2.28
N LEU A 140 10.87 24.17 -2.35
CA LEU A 140 11.39 25.11 -3.34
C LEU A 140 11.38 24.47 -4.73
N TYR A 141 10.95 25.22 -5.73
CA TYR A 141 10.88 24.75 -7.11
C TYR A 141 11.16 25.88 -8.10
N ALA A 142 11.65 25.52 -9.27
CA ALA A 142 11.78 26.42 -10.41
C ALA A 142 10.97 25.89 -11.60
N GLU A 143 10.44 26.77 -12.44
CA GLU A 143 9.75 26.34 -13.65
C GLU A 143 10.74 25.79 -14.68
N LYS A 144 10.48 24.58 -15.18
CA LYS A 144 11.31 23.92 -16.19
C LYS A 144 11.12 24.57 -17.56
N LYS A 145 12.18 24.71 -18.35
CA LYS A 145 12.10 25.16 -19.74
C LYS A 145 11.15 24.27 -20.55
N GLY A 146 10.12 24.87 -21.17
CA GLY A 146 9.09 24.15 -21.90
C GLY A 146 7.87 23.80 -21.05
N SER A 147 7.77 24.31 -19.83
CA SER A 147 6.55 24.32 -19.04
C SER A 147 5.47 25.10 -19.76
N THR A 148 4.25 24.60 -19.80
CA THR A 148 3.08 25.27 -20.35
C THR A 148 1.97 25.26 -19.31
N GLU A 149 1.05 26.21 -19.39
CA GLU A 149 -0.08 26.31 -18.46
C GLU A 149 -0.93 25.02 -18.41
N LYS A 150 -1.04 24.30 -19.55
CA LYS A 150 -1.74 23.02 -19.65
C LYS A 150 -0.92 21.82 -19.14
N ASN A 151 0.40 21.90 -19.21
CA ASN A 151 1.32 20.86 -18.76
C ASN A 151 2.48 21.51 -18.01
N PRO A 152 2.24 21.96 -16.77
CA PRO A 152 3.24 22.59 -15.95
C PRO A 152 4.33 21.56 -15.58
N ARG A 153 5.59 21.95 -15.72
CA ARG A 153 6.75 21.17 -15.32
C ARG A 153 7.65 22.01 -14.44
N PHE A 154 8.15 21.38 -13.41
CA PHE A 154 8.98 22.02 -12.42
C PHE A 154 10.33 21.30 -12.32
N THR A 155 11.32 21.98 -11.79
CA THR A 155 12.60 21.41 -11.36
C THR A 155 12.73 21.68 -9.89
N ILE A 156 13.02 20.66 -9.11
CA ILE A 156 13.33 20.74 -7.69
C ILE A 156 14.79 20.34 -7.55
N GLU A 157 15.57 21.12 -6.81
CA GLU A 157 16.95 20.73 -6.48
C GLU A 157 16.93 19.55 -5.51
N GLU A 158 17.94 18.70 -5.57
CA GLU A 158 18.00 17.48 -4.74
C GLU A 158 17.98 17.78 -3.24
N SER A 159 18.57 18.91 -2.84
CA SER A 159 18.58 19.41 -1.47
C SER A 159 17.22 19.86 -0.97
N ASP A 160 16.32 20.26 -1.87
CA ASP A 160 15.02 20.84 -1.53
C ASP A 160 13.91 19.78 -1.43
N VAL A 161 14.21 18.54 -1.81
CA VAL A 161 13.29 17.41 -1.63
C VAL A 161 13.36 16.92 -0.18
N PRO A 162 12.28 17.04 0.61
CA PRO A 162 12.31 16.73 2.05
C PRO A 162 12.22 15.20 2.30
N CYS A 163 13.19 14.43 1.76
CA CYS A 163 13.22 12.98 1.91
C CYS A 163 13.36 12.54 3.37
N ASN A 164 14.16 13.26 4.14
CA ASN A 164 14.44 13.00 5.55
C ASN A 164 13.24 13.31 6.48
N GLU A 165 12.27 14.09 6.02
CA GLU A 165 11.05 14.37 6.77
C GLU A 165 9.93 13.34 6.51
N VAL A 166 10.00 12.56 5.42
CA VAL A 166 9.03 11.54 5.10
C VAL A 166 9.40 10.24 5.77
N LEU A 167 8.86 10.00 6.97
CA LEU A 167 9.16 8.83 7.80
C LEU A 167 8.03 7.80 7.81
N SER A 168 6.93 8.03 7.11
CA SER A 168 5.88 7.02 6.96
C SER A 168 5.11 7.18 5.66
N TYR A 169 4.45 6.10 5.25
CA TYR A 169 3.49 6.09 4.17
C TYR A 169 2.14 5.57 4.65
N TYR A 170 1.06 6.17 4.18
CA TYR A 170 -0.24 5.56 4.28
C TYR A 170 -0.56 4.83 2.99
N ILE A 171 -1.06 3.60 3.13
CA ILE A 171 -1.49 2.78 2.01
C ILE A 171 -2.98 2.51 2.13
N ARG A 172 -3.71 2.72 1.05
CA ARG A 172 -5.10 2.33 0.91
C ARG A 172 -5.18 1.02 0.15
N GLU A 173 -5.65 -0.02 0.83
CA GLU A 173 -5.80 -1.38 0.29
C GLU A 173 -7.26 -1.72 0.08
N LYS A 174 -7.56 -2.37 -1.03
CA LYS A 174 -8.83 -3.02 -1.30
C LYS A 174 -8.65 -4.53 -1.16
N TRP A 175 -9.42 -5.12 -0.28
CA TRP A 175 -9.52 -6.57 -0.14
C TRP A 175 -10.80 -7.03 -0.83
N ILE A 176 -10.67 -7.90 -1.82
CA ILE A 176 -11.73 -8.23 -2.77
C ILE A 176 -11.90 -9.74 -2.84
N PHE A 177 -13.15 -10.18 -2.73
CA PHE A 177 -13.52 -11.53 -3.12
C PHE A 177 -14.16 -11.49 -4.51
N ASN A 178 -13.54 -12.13 -5.48
CA ASN A 178 -14.07 -12.23 -6.84
C ASN A 178 -14.86 -13.53 -6.99
N ARG A 179 -16.18 -13.43 -7.16
CA ARG A 179 -17.06 -14.59 -7.31
C ARG A 179 -16.74 -15.42 -8.56
N ARG A 180 -16.35 -14.77 -9.64
CA ARG A 180 -16.10 -15.46 -10.92
C ARG A 180 -14.88 -16.38 -10.87
N THR A 181 -13.83 -15.94 -10.20
CA THR A 181 -12.59 -16.72 -10.04
C THR A 181 -12.51 -17.47 -8.72
N SER A 182 -13.48 -17.23 -7.81
CA SER A 182 -13.48 -17.75 -6.43
C SER A 182 -12.17 -17.43 -5.70
N SER A 183 -11.54 -16.30 -6.01
CA SER A 183 -10.29 -15.86 -5.41
C SER A 183 -10.48 -14.68 -4.48
N PHE A 184 -9.75 -14.69 -3.38
CA PHE A 184 -9.64 -13.59 -2.45
C PHE A 184 -8.24 -12.99 -2.55
N TYR A 185 -8.16 -11.68 -2.77
CA TYR A 185 -6.89 -11.00 -2.94
C TYR A 185 -6.97 -9.56 -2.44
N SER A 186 -5.81 -8.99 -2.17
CA SER A 186 -5.67 -7.57 -1.85
C SER A 186 -5.02 -6.81 -2.99
N GLU A 187 -5.49 -5.61 -3.21
CA GLU A 187 -4.97 -4.68 -4.20
C GLU A 187 -4.66 -3.34 -3.53
N ILE A 188 -3.48 -2.79 -3.81
CA ILE A 188 -3.12 -1.45 -3.34
C ILE A 188 -3.76 -0.46 -4.31
N GLU A 189 -4.63 0.40 -3.79
CA GLU A 189 -5.32 1.40 -4.59
C GLU A 189 -4.52 2.70 -4.69
N ALA A 190 -3.97 3.16 -3.54
CA ALA A 190 -3.26 4.42 -3.46
C ALA A 190 -2.22 4.43 -2.36
N ILE A 191 -1.22 5.28 -2.52
CA ILE A 191 -0.15 5.55 -1.54
C ILE A 191 -0.14 7.04 -1.23
N CYS A 192 0.08 7.38 0.05
CA CYS A 192 0.20 8.76 0.52
C CYS A 192 1.48 8.90 1.36
N PRO A 193 2.45 9.71 0.95
CA PRO A 193 3.58 10.06 1.79
C PRO A 193 3.13 10.94 2.97
N VAL A 194 3.77 10.75 4.12
CA VAL A 194 3.46 11.47 5.35
C VAL A 194 4.71 12.15 5.87
N LEU A 195 4.68 13.47 5.94
CA LEU A 195 5.74 14.29 6.54
C LEU A 195 5.66 14.22 8.06
N HIS A 196 6.81 14.11 8.71
CA HIS A 196 6.95 14.18 10.16
C HIS A 196 7.75 15.44 10.50
N ARG A 197 7.08 16.46 11.01
CA ARG A 197 7.72 17.70 11.42
C ARG A 197 7.62 17.89 12.92
N THR A 198 8.73 18.15 13.55
CA THR A 198 8.78 18.50 14.97
C THR A 198 8.43 19.99 15.11
N GLY A 199 7.53 20.31 16.02
CA GLY A 199 7.21 21.70 16.35
C GLY A 199 8.41 22.41 16.99
N ASP A 200 8.39 23.75 16.95
CA ASP A 200 9.46 24.62 17.45
C ASP A 200 9.76 24.44 18.96
N PHE A 201 8.86 23.81 19.70
CA PHE A 201 8.98 23.60 21.16
C PHE A 201 9.41 22.19 21.56
N GLY A 202 9.90 21.37 20.61
CA GLY A 202 10.43 20.04 20.93
C GLY A 202 9.37 18.99 21.29
N GLU A 203 8.12 19.22 20.90
CA GLU A 203 7.03 18.26 21.02
C GLU A 203 7.24 17.07 20.05
N ASN A 204 6.48 16.02 20.27
CA ASN A 204 6.49 14.85 19.38
C ASN A 204 6.22 15.29 17.93
N ALA A 205 6.92 14.67 16.98
CA ALA A 205 6.73 14.94 15.56
C ALA A 205 5.26 14.80 15.15
N VAL A 206 4.72 15.83 14.55
CA VAL A 206 3.35 15.85 14.02
C VAL A 206 3.36 15.25 12.62
N LYS A 207 2.44 14.34 12.37
CA LYS A 207 2.27 13.66 11.08
C LYS A 207 1.40 14.50 10.15
N TYR A 208 1.95 14.88 9.01
CA TYR A 208 1.24 15.62 7.97
C TYR A 208 1.10 14.76 6.71
N PRO A 209 -0.06 14.09 6.50
CA PRO A 209 -0.33 13.41 5.25
C PRO A 209 -0.32 14.42 4.10
N MET A 210 0.40 14.11 3.03
CA MET A 210 0.60 15.07 1.95
C MET A 210 -0.52 15.01 0.91
N PHE A 211 -0.57 13.92 0.18
CA PHE A 211 -1.49 13.71 -0.93
C PHE A 211 -1.59 12.22 -1.26
N TRP A 212 -2.66 11.83 -1.91
CA TRP A 212 -2.81 10.48 -2.44
C TRP A 212 -2.36 10.39 -3.90
N ILE A 213 -1.70 9.29 -4.23
CA ILE A 213 -1.36 8.91 -5.60
C ILE A 213 -1.97 7.55 -5.87
N LYS A 214 -2.63 7.38 -7.01
CA LYS A 214 -3.09 6.06 -7.44
C LYS A 214 -1.90 5.15 -7.68
N TYR A 215 -1.93 3.98 -7.06
CA TYR A 215 -0.88 2.97 -7.25
C TYR A 215 -0.72 2.56 -8.72
N LYS A 216 -1.83 2.47 -9.45
CA LYS A 216 -1.86 2.16 -10.87
C LYS A 216 -1.02 3.12 -11.71
N ASP A 217 -1.09 4.43 -11.42
CA ASP A 217 -0.33 5.44 -12.15
C ASP A 217 1.17 5.41 -11.81
N LEU A 218 1.51 5.00 -10.59
CA LEU A 218 2.88 4.89 -10.10
C LEU A 218 3.56 3.57 -10.50
N ARG A 219 2.80 2.49 -10.59
CA ARG A 219 3.24 1.12 -10.83
C ARG A 219 4.23 0.95 -11.98
N PRO A 220 3.98 1.52 -13.20
CA PRO A 220 4.89 1.35 -14.33
C PRO A 220 6.30 1.93 -14.09
N TYR A 221 6.41 2.94 -13.25
CA TYR A 221 7.69 3.58 -12.90
C TYR A 221 8.39 2.81 -11.78
N MET A 222 7.64 2.32 -10.80
CA MET A 222 8.17 1.47 -9.73
C MET A 222 8.73 0.15 -10.24
N ALA A 223 8.15 -0.40 -11.30
CA ALA A 223 8.65 -1.62 -11.95
C ALA A 223 10.03 -1.47 -12.63
N GLN A 224 10.48 -0.22 -12.84
CA GLN A 224 11.80 0.04 -13.45
C GLN A 224 12.91 0.29 -12.42
N GLN A 225 12.55 0.52 -11.18
CA GLN A 225 13.48 0.83 -10.11
C GLN A 225 13.64 -0.37 -9.18
N TYR A 226 14.87 -0.82 -9.02
CA TYR A 226 15.18 -1.90 -8.11
C TYR A 226 15.27 -1.40 -6.68
N VAL A 227 14.96 -2.30 -5.75
CA VAL A 227 15.03 -2.04 -4.32
C VAL A 227 15.97 -3.03 -3.66
N ILE A 228 16.79 -2.55 -2.73
CA ILE A 228 17.66 -3.39 -1.90
C ILE A 228 16.86 -3.76 -0.65
N THR A 229 16.55 -5.04 -0.49
CA THR A 229 15.69 -5.53 0.59
C THR A 229 16.47 -6.14 1.77
N SER A 230 17.80 -6.29 1.64
CA SER A 230 18.65 -6.89 2.66
C SER A 230 19.96 -6.15 2.80
N ASN A 231 20.41 -5.96 4.04
CA ASN A 231 21.72 -5.40 4.34
C ASN A 231 22.88 -6.40 4.13
N GLU A 232 22.58 -7.71 4.15
CA GLU A 232 23.57 -8.77 3.99
C GLU A 232 23.78 -9.17 2.52
N ASN A 233 22.76 -8.98 1.68
CA ASN A 233 22.78 -9.34 0.28
C ASN A 233 22.27 -8.18 -0.58
N ASN A 234 23.18 -7.49 -1.26
CA ASN A 234 22.89 -6.32 -2.09
C ASN A 234 22.49 -6.68 -3.55
N ILE A 235 22.05 -7.93 -3.78
CA ILE A 235 21.56 -8.31 -5.10
C ILE A 235 20.22 -7.60 -5.34
N GLN A 236 20.13 -6.87 -6.43
CA GLN A 236 18.92 -6.20 -6.92
C GLN A 236 17.97 -7.25 -7.53
N GLN A 237 17.28 -7.97 -6.67
CA GLN A 237 16.37 -9.05 -7.06
C GLN A 237 14.94 -8.57 -7.28
N TYR A 238 14.50 -7.58 -6.51
CA TYR A 238 13.14 -7.07 -6.51
C TYR A 238 13.11 -5.62 -6.99
N ASN A 239 12.05 -5.24 -7.69
CA ASN A 239 11.72 -3.86 -7.95
C ASN A 239 10.69 -3.35 -6.93
N TYR A 240 10.40 -2.04 -6.93
CA TYR A 240 9.41 -1.49 -6.01
C TYR A 240 8.00 -2.07 -6.23
N ASP A 241 7.60 -2.40 -7.46
CA ASP A 241 6.30 -3.05 -7.71
C ASP A 241 6.26 -4.45 -7.10
N ASP A 242 7.33 -5.26 -7.27
CA ASP A 242 7.43 -6.59 -6.65
C ASP A 242 7.37 -6.50 -5.13
N TYR A 243 8.08 -5.52 -4.53
CA TYR A 243 8.07 -5.30 -3.09
C TYR A 243 6.65 -5.08 -2.54
N PHE A 244 5.85 -4.28 -3.22
CA PHE A 244 4.47 -4.03 -2.83
C PHE A 244 3.54 -5.19 -3.16
N GLN A 245 3.66 -5.83 -4.33
CA GLN A 245 2.81 -6.96 -4.74
C GLN A 245 3.02 -8.20 -3.88
N LEU A 246 4.28 -8.49 -3.51
CA LEU A 246 4.64 -9.60 -2.62
C LEU A 246 4.39 -9.28 -1.13
N ARG A 247 3.91 -8.05 -0.83
CA ARG A 247 3.63 -7.59 0.54
C ARG A 247 4.83 -7.74 1.47
N MET A 248 6.02 -7.34 0.99
CA MET A 248 7.26 -7.40 1.78
C MET A 248 7.32 -6.32 2.87
N PHE A 249 6.41 -5.36 2.82
CA PHE A 249 6.27 -4.29 3.82
C PHE A 249 5.56 -4.75 5.09
N ASP A 250 5.80 -4.03 6.16
CA ASP A 250 5.11 -4.16 7.44
C ASP A 250 4.39 -2.87 7.80
N GLY A 251 3.16 -2.96 8.28
CA GLY A 251 2.39 -1.76 8.60
C GLY A 251 1.12 -2.06 9.36
N ASP A 252 0.82 -1.16 10.29
CA ASP A 252 -0.33 -1.26 11.17
C ASP A 252 -1.60 -0.72 10.52
N ILE A 253 -2.72 -1.41 10.71
CA ILE A 253 -4.02 -0.91 10.28
C ILE A 253 -4.44 0.22 11.22
N TYR A 254 -4.49 1.46 10.71
CA TYR A 254 -4.94 2.60 11.52
C TYR A 254 -6.41 2.96 11.30
N LYS A 255 -6.98 2.53 10.17
CA LYS A 255 -8.36 2.83 9.80
C LYS A 255 -8.94 1.77 8.88
N THR A 256 -10.22 1.53 8.98
CA THR A 256 -11.00 0.80 7.97
C THR A 256 -12.13 1.70 7.48
N GLN A 257 -12.56 1.54 6.24
CA GLN A 257 -13.71 2.29 5.76
C GLN A 257 -14.95 1.86 6.56
N ASN A 258 -15.51 2.81 7.30
CA ASN A 258 -16.68 2.60 8.15
C ASN A 258 -17.65 3.77 8.00
N LEU A 259 -18.90 3.56 8.40
CA LEU A 259 -19.99 4.54 8.25
C LEU A 259 -19.72 5.85 9.00
N ARG A 260 -19.04 5.78 10.14
CA ARG A 260 -18.73 6.95 10.98
C ARG A 260 -17.45 7.66 10.56
N ASN A 261 -16.69 7.08 9.65
CA ASN A 261 -15.38 7.56 9.23
C ASN A 261 -14.37 7.72 10.38
N MET A 262 -14.47 6.90 11.42
CA MET A 262 -13.59 6.95 12.59
C MET A 262 -12.34 6.08 12.36
N SER A 263 -11.19 6.56 12.85
CA SER A 263 -9.97 5.74 12.93
C SER A 263 -10.07 4.71 14.06
N LEU A 264 -9.20 3.69 14.04
CA LEU A 264 -9.16 2.70 15.12
C LEU A 264 -8.79 3.33 16.45
N MET A 265 -7.91 4.33 16.46
CA MET A 265 -7.55 5.10 17.65
C MET A 265 -8.75 5.84 18.25
N GLN A 266 -9.64 6.38 17.41
CA GLN A 266 -10.87 7.04 17.87
C GLN A 266 -11.92 6.05 18.40
N MET A 267 -11.98 4.84 17.83
CA MET A 267 -12.88 3.79 18.28
C MET A 267 -12.39 3.07 19.54
N TYR A 268 -11.07 2.93 19.65
CA TYR A 268 -10.40 2.22 20.74
C TYR A 268 -9.26 3.09 21.29
N PRO A 269 -9.55 4.02 22.21
CA PRO A 269 -8.54 4.94 22.76
C PRO A 269 -7.43 4.23 23.55
N GLU A 270 -7.72 3.06 24.10
CA GLU A 270 -6.76 2.25 24.84
C GLU A 270 -5.86 1.47 23.88
N ALA A 271 -4.54 1.56 24.07
CA ALA A 271 -3.54 0.96 23.17
C ALA A 271 -3.70 -0.56 23.03
N GLU A 272 -3.99 -1.27 24.14
CA GLU A 272 -4.22 -2.72 24.09
C GLU A 272 -5.50 -3.09 23.33
N ALA A 273 -6.58 -2.32 23.50
CA ALA A 273 -7.83 -2.53 22.80
C ALA A 273 -7.67 -2.25 21.31
N MET A 274 -6.92 -1.20 20.95
CA MET A 274 -6.60 -0.88 19.57
C MET A 274 -5.80 -2.00 18.90
N LYS A 275 -4.76 -2.51 19.57
CA LYS A 275 -3.94 -3.61 19.05
C LYS A 275 -4.76 -4.89 18.87
N LYS A 276 -5.60 -5.26 19.84
CA LYS A 276 -6.54 -6.39 19.69
C LYS A 276 -7.48 -6.23 18.51
N ALA A 277 -7.95 -5.01 18.25
CA ALA A 277 -8.81 -4.73 17.11
C ALA A 277 -8.03 -4.87 15.78
N GLN A 278 -6.80 -4.38 15.71
CA GLN A 278 -5.89 -4.55 14.57
C GLN A 278 -5.66 -6.03 14.28
N ASP A 279 -5.22 -6.79 15.29
CA ASP A 279 -4.97 -8.23 15.18
C ASP A 279 -6.24 -9.00 14.76
N SER A 280 -7.40 -8.62 15.29
CA SER A 280 -8.68 -9.23 14.90
C SER A 280 -9.01 -9.00 13.42
N ILE A 281 -8.72 -7.80 12.91
CA ILE A 281 -8.93 -7.49 11.49
C ILE A 281 -7.96 -8.30 10.62
N GLU A 282 -6.67 -8.37 10.99
CA GLU A 282 -5.66 -9.17 10.28
C GLU A 282 -6.05 -10.65 10.23
N VAL A 283 -6.46 -11.21 11.36
CA VAL A 283 -6.92 -12.60 11.44
C VAL A 283 -8.18 -12.84 10.59
N GLN A 284 -9.10 -11.86 10.55
CA GLN A 284 -10.28 -11.97 9.68
C GLN A 284 -9.90 -12.00 8.20
N LEU A 285 -8.94 -11.19 7.78
CA LEU A 285 -8.47 -11.12 6.41
C LEU A 285 -7.69 -12.37 6.01
N SER A 286 -6.74 -12.81 6.84
CA SER A 286 -5.91 -13.99 6.57
C SER A 286 -6.70 -15.30 6.58
N ASN A 287 -7.76 -15.39 7.36
CA ASN A 287 -8.61 -16.57 7.43
C ASN A 287 -9.85 -16.48 6.54
N PHE A 288 -9.98 -15.45 5.71
CA PHE A 288 -11.17 -15.27 4.87
C PHE A 288 -11.34 -16.46 3.91
N ASP A 289 -10.28 -16.89 3.25
CA ASP A 289 -10.31 -18.04 2.34
C ASP A 289 -10.76 -19.34 3.03
N LYS A 290 -10.29 -19.58 4.25
CA LYS A 290 -10.68 -20.76 5.03
C LYS A 290 -12.16 -20.78 5.37
N ARG A 291 -12.81 -19.61 5.47
CA ARG A 291 -14.25 -19.48 5.76
C ARG A 291 -15.12 -19.63 4.52
N LEU A 292 -14.57 -19.56 3.32
CA LEU A 292 -15.31 -19.73 2.07
C LEU A 292 -15.62 -21.21 1.80
N TRP A 293 -14.83 -22.12 2.34
CA TRP A 293 -14.97 -23.56 2.13
C TRP A 293 -15.63 -24.22 3.32
N VAL A 294 -16.48 -25.21 3.04
CA VAL A 294 -17.05 -26.03 4.09
C VAL A 294 -15.91 -26.84 4.71
N PRO A 295 -15.70 -26.75 6.03
CA PRO A 295 -14.65 -27.51 6.67
C PRO A 295 -14.83 -29.01 6.47
N THR A 296 -13.75 -29.73 6.30
CA THR A 296 -13.78 -31.18 6.17
C THR A 296 -14.35 -31.83 7.43
N PRO A 297 -14.92 -33.06 7.34
CA PRO A 297 -15.43 -33.76 8.53
C PRO A 297 -14.39 -33.90 9.65
N GLU A 298 -13.11 -34.04 9.27
CA GLU A 298 -11.99 -34.15 10.21
C GLU A 298 -11.70 -32.80 10.92
N GLU A 299 -11.75 -31.69 10.20
CA GLU A 299 -11.61 -30.35 10.78
C GLU A 299 -12.77 -30.00 11.71
N LEU A 300 -13.99 -30.42 11.34
CA LEU A 300 -15.16 -30.28 12.20
C LEU A 300 -15.05 -31.10 13.48
N ALA A 301 -14.48 -32.32 13.40
CA ALA A 301 -14.24 -33.15 14.58
C ALA A 301 -13.21 -32.49 15.50
N LYS A 302 -12.06 -32.03 14.95
CA LYS A 302 -11.04 -31.32 15.73
C LYS A 302 -11.57 -30.03 16.37
N ALA A 303 -12.35 -29.24 15.63
CA ALA A 303 -12.93 -28.01 16.14
C ALA A 303 -13.92 -28.28 17.29
N LYS A 304 -14.67 -29.42 17.24
CA LYS A 304 -15.56 -29.85 18.33
C LYS A 304 -14.78 -30.32 19.56
N GLU A 305 -13.67 -31.03 19.37
CA GLU A 305 -12.79 -31.46 20.46
C GLU A 305 -12.11 -30.27 21.15
N GLU A 306 -11.63 -29.28 20.37
CA GLU A 306 -11.07 -28.04 20.93
C GLU A 306 -12.09 -27.20 21.67
N ALA A 307 -13.32 -27.10 21.16
CA ALA A 307 -14.41 -26.41 21.85
C ALA A 307 -14.79 -27.13 23.17
N ALA A 308 -14.86 -28.44 23.17
CA ALA A 308 -15.12 -29.24 24.35
C ALA A 308 -13.99 -29.14 25.38
N GLY A 309 -12.72 -29.04 24.93
CA GLY A 309 -11.55 -28.81 25.78
C GLY A 309 -11.57 -27.44 26.47
N ARG A 310 -12.07 -26.39 25.79
CA ARG A 310 -12.16 -25.02 26.35
C ARG A 310 -13.27 -24.92 27.40
N ASP A 311 -14.41 -25.55 27.19
CA ASP A 311 -15.51 -25.59 28.17
C ASP A 311 -15.10 -26.33 29.45
N SER A 312 -14.32 -27.40 29.34
CA SER A 312 -13.82 -28.14 30.51
C SER A 312 -12.78 -27.35 31.32
N THR A 313 -12.01 -26.48 30.68
CA THR A 313 -11.01 -25.64 31.36
C THR A 313 -11.65 -24.44 32.06
N GLN A 314 -12.76 -23.89 31.55
CA GLN A 314 -13.52 -22.83 32.22
C GLN A 314 -14.30 -23.32 33.41
N LEU A 315 -14.79 -24.57 33.41
CA LEU A 315 -15.43 -25.19 34.56
C LEU A 315 -14.45 -25.53 35.68
N ALA A 316 -13.20 -25.84 35.35
CA ALA A 316 -12.14 -26.13 36.34
C ALA A 316 -11.66 -24.89 37.09
N THR A 317 -11.71 -23.70 36.46
CA THR A 317 -11.31 -22.42 37.09
C THR A 317 -12.44 -21.73 37.89
N ALA A 318 -13.70 -22.12 37.66
CA ALA A 318 -14.85 -21.60 38.43
C ALA A 318 -15.14 -22.41 39.72
N GLY A 319 -14.49 -23.56 39.92
CA GLY A 319 -14.73 -24.48 41.02
C GLY A 319 -14.07 -24.19 42.36
N ASP A 320 -13.25 -23.17 42.49
CA ASP A 320 -12.42 -22.98 43.71
C ASP A 320 -12.75 -21.74 44.54
N LYS A 321 -13.91 -21.12 44.39
CA LYS A 321 -14.34 -19.96 45.14
C LYS A 321 -15.79 -20.00 45.68
N GLU A 322 -16.34 -21.16 46.02
CA GLU A 322 -17.55 -21.21 46.89
C GLU A 322 -17.67 -22.51 47.63
N LYS A 323 -16.87 -22.64 48.70
CA LYS A 323 -17.21 -23.51 49.85
C LYS A 323 -17.30 -22.64 51.09
N LYS A 324 -18.47 -22.09 51.35
CA LYS A 324 -19.01 -21.84 52.71
C LYS A 324 -20.40 -21.20 52.65
N LYS A 325 -21.44 -21.99 52.85
CA LYS A 325 -22.61 -21.84 53.73
C LYS A 325 -23.73 -22.68 53.16
N SER A 326 -23.89 -23.84 53.77
CA SER A 326 -24.97 -24.18 54.72
C SER A 326 -26.35 -24.21 54.14
N SER A 327 -26.80 -25.46 53.90
CA SER A 327 -27.89 -26.19 54.57
C SER A 327 -29.30 -25.89 54.16
N ASN A 328 -29.93 -27.02 53.80
CA ASN A 328 -31.33 -27.39 53.98
C ASN A 328 -32.41 -26.86 53.06
N VAL A 329 -33.05 -27.70 52.32
CA VAL A 329 -34.34 -28.36 52.57
C VAL A 329 -34.92 -28.95 51.27
N ARG A 330 -34.90 -30.28 51.19
CA ARG A 330 -36.02 -31.20 50.97
C ARG A 330 -36.89 -31.11 49.71
N SER A 331 -36.66 -32.05 48.78
CA SER A 331 -37.62 -33.04 48.24
C SER A 331 -39.03 -32.57 47.91
N THR A 332 -39.43 -32.77 46.66
CA THR A 332 -40.53 -33.67 46.19
C THR A 332 -40.64 -33.46 44.66
N ARG A 333 -40.37 -34.45 43.85
CA ARG A 333 -41.13 -35.55 43.27
C ARG A 333 -42.40 -35.14 42.52
N SER A 334 -42.41 -35.58 41.25
CA SER A 334 -43.53 -36.17 40.54
C SER A 334 -43.96 -35.45 39.24
N THR A 335 -43.53 -35.98 38.14
CA THR A 335 -44.26 -36.78 37.13
C THR A 335 -45.41 -36.14 36.35
N ARG A 336 -45.28 -36.34 35.05
CA ARG A 336 -46.29 -36.77 34.07
C ARG A 336 -47.04 -35.72 33.25
N ALA A 337 -46.65 -35.57 32.01
CA ALA A 337 -47.29 -36.15 30.83
C ALA A 337 -48.49 -35.40 30.23
N LYS A 338 -48.34 -35.18 28.91
CA LYS A 338 -49.36 -35.28 27.85
C LYS A 338 -50.27 -34.10 27.50
N GLN A 339 -49.99 -33.64 26.26
CA GLN A 339 -50.97 -33.55 25.16
C GLN A 339 -52.14 -32.57 25.30
N SER A 340 -52.29 -31.57 24.44
CA SER A 340 -53.06 -31.65 23.19
C SER A 340 -53.41 -30.26 22.69
N GLU A 341 -53.36 -30.13 21.40
CA GLU A 341 -54.04 -29.25 20.48
C GLU A 341 -55.26 -28.47 20.97
N LYS A 342 -55.38 -27.21 20.54
CA LYS A 342 -56.41 -26.71 19.60
C LYS A 342 -56.57 -25.19 19.67
N SER A 343 -56.27 -24.59 18.55
CA SER A 343 -57.15 -23.72 17.73
C SER A 343 -57.94 -22.57 18.35
N ALA A 344 -57.76 -21.48 17.64
CA ALA A 344 -58.77 -20.54 17.16
C ALA A 344 -59.07 -19.27 17.94
N SER A 345 -58.86 -18.24 17.22
CA SER A 345 -59.78 -17.17 16.77
C SER A 345 -59.71 -15.83 17.48
N THR A 346 -59.31 -14.87 16.67
CA THR A 346 -59.97 -13.60 16.38
C THR A 346 -60.55 -12.78 17.50
N LYS A 347 -60.03 -11.55 17.71
CA LYS A 347 -60.93 -10.37 17.72
C LYS A 347 -60.16 -9.07 17.52
N VAL A 348 -60.49 -8.43 16.42
CA VAL A 348 -60.32 -7.02 16.09
C VAL A 348 -61.07 -6.14 17.07
N LYS A 349 -60.47 -5.04 17.53
CA LYS A 349 -61.25 -3.86 17.95
C LYS A 349 -60.51 -2.59 17.49
N GLN A 350 -61.14 -1.98 16.50
CA GLN A 350 -61.06 -0.58 16.11
C GLN A 350 -61.73 0.32 17.14
N SER A 351 -61.18 1.50 17.35
CA SER A 351 -61.90 2.77 17.55
C SER A 351 -60.83 3.84 17.85
N LYS A 352 -60.82 4.91 17.26
CA LYS A 352 -61.60 5.96 16.66
C LYS A 352 -60.85 7.27 16.92
N SER A 353 -60.68 7.99 15.87
CA SER A 353 -60.27 9.38 15.68
C SER A 353 -60.80 10.39 16.69
N ARG A 354 -60.01 11.45 16.92
CA ARG A 354 -60.57 12.80 17.05
C ARG A 354 -59.56 13.86 16.59
N GLU A 355 -59.95 14.60 15.60
CA GLU A 355 -59.45 15.91 15.14
C GLU A 355 -59.67 17.00 16.16
N SER A 356 -58.82 18.02 16.09
CA SER A 356 -59.17 19.45 16.03
C SER A 356 -57.89 20.24 16.08
N SER A 357 -57.48 20.84 14.99
CA SER A 357 -57.74 22.19 14.51
C SER A 357 -57.18 23.31 15.45
N SER A 358 -56.15 24.02 15.03
CA SER A 358 -56.23 25.40 14.58
C SER A 358 -54.87 26.08 14.52
N ALA A 359 -54.54 26.60 13.36
CA ALA A 359 -53.67 27.76 13.19
C ALA A 359 -54.48 29.05 13.50
N PRO A 360 -53.95 30.28 13.54
CA PRO A 360 -52.94 30.83 12.68
C PRO A 360 -52.05 31.96 13.26
N ALA A 361 -51.01 32.31 12.44
CA ALA A 361 -50.65 33.67 11.99
C ALA A 361 -49.81 34.65 12.86
N ARG A 362 -48.72 35.03 12.28
CA ARG A 362 -48.24 36.37 11.83
C ARG A 362 -47.40 37.22 12.74
N SER A 363 -46.27 37.59 12.10
CA SER A 363 -45.60 38.91 11.99
C SER A 363 -44.83 39.42 13.22
N VAL A 364 -43.56 39.70 13.09
CA VAL A 364 -42.88 40.82 12.36
C VAL A 364 -41.52 40.37 11.93
#